data_82b9d52628bc45bdfc226b986c7e6abb
#
_entry.id   82b9d52628bc45bdfc226b986c7e6abb
#
_cell.length_a   1.000
_cell.length_b   1.000
_cell.length_c   1.000
_cell.angle_alpha   90.00
_cell.angle_beta   90.00
_cell.angle_gamma   90.00
#
_symmetry.space_group_name_H-M   'P 1'
#
loop_
_entity.id
_entity.type
_entity.pdbx_description
1 polymer ?
#
loop_
_entity_poly.entity_id
_entity_poly.type
_entity_poly.pdbx_seq_one_letter_code
_entity_poly.pdbx_strand_id
1 'polypeptide(L)'
;QYIKKIINLKLFKYFTNSEISKISRDNNSIKIFNKNNTIYSYDILVFATHADQILNLLDKPSANESKIISNFKYSSNLAYLHCDDTLMPKYKNTWSSWNFLSNINKKTFTLTYWMNVLQNLPTDKNYFVTINPNKKPSKIIDQTVFEHPIYSIKSIEAQKKLMSIQGDNNTYYCGSYLGYGFHEDGIQSSVYISKLLNSNVPWKREKNFYNRLQ
;
A
#
# COMPACT_ATOMS: atom_id res chain seq x y z
N GLN A 1 4.17 10.20 -12.64
CA GLN A 1 4.08 11.64 -13.01
C GLN A 1 3.57 12.49 -11.84
N TYR A 2 2.50 12.11 -11.12
CA TYR A 2 1.89 12.94 -10.06
C TYR A 2 2.84 13.15 -8.86
N ILE A 3 3.63 12.16 -8.46
CA ILE A 3 4.62 12.29 -7.37
C ILE A 3 5.61 13.42 -7.66
N LYS A 4 6.14 13.49 -8.88
CA LYS A 4 7.04 14.59 -9.28
C LYS A 4 6.36 15.96 -9.17
N LYS A 5 5.07 16.05 -9.52
CA LYS A 5 4.30 17.30 -9.37
C LYS A 5 4.18 17.70 -7.91
N ILE A 6 3.86 16.75 -7.01
CA ILE A 6 3.75 17.02 -5.57
C ILE A 6 5.09 17.49 -4.99
N ILE A 7 6.19 16.80 -5.31
CA ILE A 7 7.53 17.20 -4.85
C ILE A 7 7.89 18.60 -5.34
N ASN A 8 7.54 18.94 -6.58
CA ASN A 8 7.84 20.25 -7.16
C ASN A 8 7.07 21.41 -6.51
N LEU A 9 6.00 21.15 -5.74
CA LEU A 9 5.31 22.18 -4.95
C LEU A 9 6.18 22.71 -3.80
N LYS A 10 7.22 22.00 -3.39
CA LYS A 10 8.16 22.40 -2.30
C LYS A 10 7.48 22.76 -0.97
N LEU A 11 6.30 22.20 -0.71
CA LEU A 11 5.51 22.46 0.51
C LEU A 11 6.02 21.67 1.72
N PHE A 12 6.91 20.68 1.53
CA PHE A 12 7.45 19.83 2.57
C PHE A 12 8.90 19.43 2.23
N LYS A 13 9.64 19.02 3.25
CA LYS A 13 10.94 18.38 3.08
C LYS A 13 10.75 16.88 2.90
N TYR A 14 11.46 16.27 1.97
CA TYR A 14 11.47 14.82 1.78
C TYR A 14 12.91 14.29 1.78
N PHE A 15 13.05 13.09 2.30
CA PHE A 15 14.33 12.40 2.39
C PHE A 15 14.16 11.00 1.78
N THR A 16 14.95 10.67 0.78
CA THR A 16 15.03 9.34 0.17
C THR A 16 16.16 8.55 0.79
N ASN A 17 16.09 7.21 0.71
CA ASN A 17 17.14 6.32 1.22
C ASN A 17 17.46 6.55 2.71
N SER A 18 16.44 6.92 3.49
CA SER A 18 16.63 7.31 4.90
C SER A 18 16.96 6.12 5.80
N GLU A 19 16.68 4.88 5.35
CA GLU A 19 16.99 3.64 6.06
C GLU A 19 16.65 3.70 7.56
N ILE A 20 15.39 4.08 7.86
CA ILE A 20 14.90 4.18 9.24
C ILE A 20 15.00 2.81 9.90
N SER A 21 15.67 2.75 11.05
CA SER A 21 15.91 1.51 11.80
C SER A 21 15.08 1.42 13.06
N LYS A 22 14.76 2.56 13.70
CA LYS A 22 14.04 2.59 14.97
C LYS A 22 13.33 3.92 15.18
N ILE A 23 12.20 3.86 15.87
CA ILE A 23 11.43 5.03 16.30
C ILE A 23 11.17 4.90 17.80
N SER A 24 11.68 5.85 18.57
CA SER A 24 11.43 5.97 20.01
C SER A 24 10.49 7.13 20.27
N ARG A 25 9.56 6.91 21.18
CA ARG A 25 8.57 7.92 21.59
C ARG A 25 8.64 8.12 23.09
N ASP A 26 8.76 9.33 23.51
CA ASP A 26 8.58 9.75 24.91
C ASP A 26 7.44 10.77 25.00
N ASN A 27 7.10 11.22 26.21
CA ASN A 27 5.93 12.07 26.44
C ASN A 27 5.94 13.39 25.67
N ASN A 28 7.10 13.84 25.15
CA ASN A 28 7.24 15.16 24.54
C ASN A 28 7.91 15.14 23.16
N SER A 29 8.46 14.02 22.69
CA SER A 29 9.13 13.96 21.41
C SER A 29 9.14 12.57 20.80
N ILE A 30 9.19 12.56 19.47
CA ILE A 30 9.35 11.37 18.66
C ILE A 30 10.74 11.44 18.04
N LYS A 31 11.57 10.43 18.32
CA LYS A 31 12.93 10.33 17.77
C LYS A 31 13.01 9.23 16.74
N ILE A 32 13.43 9.59 15.54
CA ILE A 32 13.61 8.68 14.42
C ILE A 32 15.10 8.44 14.22
N PHE A 33 15.51 7.19 14.24
CA PHE A 33 16.89 6.74 14.05
C PHE A 33 17.02 6.10 12.68
N ASN A 34 18.04 6.45 11.93
CA ASN A 34 18.45 5.72 10.75
C ASN A 34 19.55 4.70 11.09
N LYS A 35 19.95 3.86 10.14
CA LYS A 35 21.03 2.88 10.33
C LYS A 35 22.37 3.49 10.71
N ASN A 36 22.60 4.77 10.36
CA ASN A 36 23.83 5.50 10.71
C ASN A 36 23.72 6.21 12.05
N ASN A 37 22.71 5.90 12.87
CA ASN A 37 22.42 6.52 14.16
C ASN A 37 22.20 8.05 14.10
N THR A 38 21.87 8.60 12.93
CA THR A 38 21.40 9.98 12.84
C THR A 38 20.02 10.07 13.49
N ILE A 39 19.81 11.08 14.32
CA ILE A 39 18.59 11.25 15.10
C ILE A 39 17.85 12.48 14.57
N TYR A 40 16.56 12.30 14.29
CA TYR A 40 15.65 13.39 13.96
C TYR A 40 14.54 13.42 15.01
N SER A 41 14.17 14.62 15.48
CA SER A 41 13.11 14.80 16.48
C SER A 41 11.91 15.51 15.88
N TYR A 42 10.71 15.02 16.22
CA TYR A 42 9.43 15.51 15.72
C TYR A 42 8.37 15.49 16.84
N ASP A 43 7.33 16.30 16.66
CA ASP A 43 6.21 16.37 17.59
C ASP A 43 5.12 15.34 17.28
N ILE A 44 4.96 14.99 15.99
CA ILE A 44 3.91 14.11 15.49
C ILE A 44 4.53 13.10 14.52
N LEU A 45 4.07 11.85 14.60
CA LEU A 45 4.42 10.77 13.68
C LEU A 45 3.19 10.31 12.91
N VAL A 46 3.32 10.21 11.60
CA VAL A 46 2.31 9.57 10.74
C VAL A 46 2.95 8.39 10.02
N PHE A 47 2.50 7.19 10.33
CA PHE A 47 2.87 6.00 9.57
C PHE A 47 2.03 5.91 8.30
N ALA A 48 2.68 6.02 7.14
CA ALA A 48 2.10 5.79 5.81
C ALA A 48 2.80 4.61 5.10
N THR A 49 3.41 3.72 5.87
CA THR A 49 4.09 2.49 5.43
C THR A 49 3.11 1.32 5.37
N HIS A 50 3.57 0.13 4.95
CA HIS A 50 2.83 -1.09 5.20
C HIS A 50 2.63 -1.31 6.70
N ALA A 51 1.47 -1.81 7.10
CA ALA A 51 1.14 -1.98 8.52
C ALA A 51 2.04 -2.98 9.25
N ASP A 52 2.52 -4.02 8.58
CA ASP A 52 3.42 -5.04 9.15
C ASP A 52 4.81 -4.49 9.49
N GLN A 53 5.22 -3.38 8.87
CA GLN A 53 6.50 -2.72 9.15
C GLN A 53 6.46 -1.89 10.45
N ILE A 54 5.28 -1.45 10.89
CA ILE A 54 5.13 -0.48 11.98
C ILE A 54 5.72 -1.02 13.30
N LEU A 55 5.35 -2.24 13.69
CA LEU A 55 5.81 -2.83 14.95
C LEU A 55 7.31 -3.09 14.96
N ASN A 56 7.92 -3.33 13.79
CA ASN A 56 9.36 -3.53 13.67
C ASN A 56 10.15 -2.22 13.82
N LEU A 57 9.50 -1.09 13.53
CA LEU A 57 10.13 0.23 13.64
C LEU A 57 9.96 0.82 15.04
N LEU A 58 8.88 0.51 15.74
CA LEU A 58 8.60 1.05 17.08
C LEU A 58 9.46 0.37 18.15
N ASP A 59 10.24 1.14 18.90
CA ASP A 59 11.07 0.65 20.01
C ASP A 59 10.20 0.04 21.13
N LYS A 60 9.12 0.75 21.47
CA LYS A 60 8.17 0.34 22.53
C LYS A 60 6.73 0.55 22.07
N PRO A 61 6.18 -0.39 21.28
CA PRO A 61 4.77 -0.32 20.94
C PRO A 61 3.90 -0.53 22.18
N SER A 62 2.79 0.18 22.29
CA SER A 62 1.81 -0.07 23.35
C SER A 62 1.13 -1.42 23.19
N ALA A 63 0.48 -1.91 24.23
CA ALA A 63 -0.28 -3.16 24.19
C ALA A 63 -1.41 -3.11 23.13
N ASN A 64 -2.07 -1.97 22.98
CA ASN A 64 -3.12 -1.77 21.98
C ASN A 64 -2.55 -1.78 20.57
N GLU A 65 -1.45 -1.06 20.30
CA GLU A 65 -0.77 -1.07 19.01
C GLU A 65 -0.35 -2.50 18.62
N SER A 66 0.31 -3.21 19.53
CA SER A 66 0.74 -4.59 19.31
C SER A 66 -0.43 -5.52 18.98
N LYS A 67 -1.52 -5.42 19.76
CA LYS A 67 -2.74 -6.23 19.59
C LYS A 67 -3.47 -5.95 18.29
N ILE A 68 -3.53 -4.69 17.87
CA ILE A 68 -4.28 -4.28 16.68
C ILE A 68 -3.43 -4.49 15.41
N ILE A 69 -2.21 -3.93 15.37
CA ILE A 69 -1.38 -3.86 14.18
C ILE A 69 -0.88 -5.26 13.76
N SER A 70 -0.66 -6.16 14.71
CA SER A 70 -0.26 -7.55 14.41
C SER A 70 -1.26 -8.35 13.56
N ASN A 71 -2.49 -7.87 13.42
CA ASN A 71 -3.52 -8.54 12.58
C ASN A 71 -3.41 -8.19 11.08
N PHE A 72 -2.67 -7.15 10.72
CA PHE A 72 -2.38 -6.84 9.32
C PHE A 72 -1.24 -7.73 8.83
N LYS A 73 -1.57 -8.65 7.95
CA LYS A 73 -0.62 -9.58 7.34
C LYS A 73 -0.49 -9.27 5.86
N TYR A 74 0.67 -9.60 5.31
CA TYR A 74 0.98 -9.41 3.91
C TYR A 74 1.41 -10.73 3.27
N SER A 75 1.13 -10.87 1.98
CA SER A 75 1.59 -11.99 1.16
C SER A 75 2.57 -11.48 0.13
N SER A 76 3.66 -12.21 -0.02
CA SER A 76 4.66 -11.96 -1.05
C SER A 76 4.19 -12.53 -2.39
N ASN A 77 4.19 -11.71 -3.43
CA ASN A 77 3.67 -12.07 -4.74
C ASN A 77 4.68 -11.71 -5.83
N LEU A 78 5.14 -12.72 -6.56
CA LEU A 78 6.06 -12.53 -7.66
C LEU A 78 5.30 -12.05 -8.90
N ALA A 79 5.68 -10.90 -9.41
CA ALA A 79 5.10 -10.28 -10.60
C ALA A 79 6.11 -10.24 -11.74
N TYR A 80 5.64 -10.54 -12.95
CA TYR A 80 6.41 -10.44 -14.18
C TYR A 80 5.79 -9.43 -15.13
N LEU A 81 6.57 -8.48 -15.62
CA LEU A 81 6.25 -7.69 -16.80
C LEU A 81 6.81 -8.44 -18.03
N HIS A 82 5.95 -8.77 -18.99
CA HIS A 82 6.31 -9.61 -20.14
C HIS A 82 5.45 -9.32 -21.38
N CYS A 83 5.82 -9.97 -22.51
CA CYS A 83 5.08 -9.92 -23.77
C CYS A 83 4.62 -11.32 -24.21
N ASP A 84 4.47 -12.26 -23.29
CA ASP A 84 4.03 -13.63 -23.56
C ASP A 84 2.52 -13.73 -23.39
N ASP A 85 1.79 -13.97 -24.47
CA ASP A 85 0.33 -14.10 -24.47
C ASP A 85 -0.18 -15.50 -24.10
N THR A 86 0.71 -16.48 -23.93
CA THR A 86 0.33 -17.85 -23.55
C THR A 86 -0.26 -17.97 -22.15
N LEU A 87 -0.11 -16.92 -21.32
CA LEU A 87 -0.71 -16.80 -20.00
C LEU A 87 -2.09 -16.08 -19.99
N MET A 88 -2.56 -15.71 -21.18
CA MET A 88 -3.89 -15.15 -21.38
C MET A 88 -4.92 -16.26 -21.70
N PRO A 89 -6.23 -15.98 -21.60
CA PRO A 89 -7.25 -16.91 -22.04
C PRO A 89 -7.03 -17.37 -23.50
N LYS A 90 -7.35 -18.62 -23.79
CA LYS A 90 -7.16 -19.24 -25.12
C LYS A 90 -7.83 -18.44 -26.25
N TYR A 91 -9.01 -17.90 -25.99
CA TYR A 91 -9.78 -17.15 -27.00
C TYR A 91 -9.54 -15.66 -26.81
N LYS A 92 -8.98 -15.00 -27.80
CA LYS A 92 -8.59 -13.58 -27.72
C LYS A 92 -9.78 -12.63 -27.49
N ASN A 93 -10.96 -12.98 -27.97
CA ASN A 93 -12.19 -12.21 -27.77
C ASN A 93 -12.71 -12.25 -26.31
N THR A 94 -12.15 -13.11 -25.45
CA THR A 94 -12.44 -13.15 -24.00
C THR A 94 -11.42 -12.38 -23.18
N TRP A 95 -10.42 -11.77 -23.81
CA TRP A 95 -9.42 -10.98 -23.09
C TRP A 95 -10.05 -9.73 -22.50
N SER A 96 -9.74 -9.46 -21.26
CA SER A 96 -10.08 -8.21 -20.59
C SER A 96 -8.84 -7.57 -19.98
N SER A 97 -8.97 -6.39 -19.40
CA SER A 97 -7.86 -5.73 -18.69
C SER A 97 -7.37 -6.58 -17.51
N TRP A 98 -8.22 -7.42 -16.90
CA TRP A 98 -7.92 -8.33 -15.81
C TRP A 98 -8.37 -9.73 -16.18
N ASN A 99 -7.44 -10.69 -16.19
CA ASN A 99 -7.73 -12.08 -16.57
C ASN A 99 -7.32 -13.00 -15.43
N PHE A 100 -8.29 -13.64 -14.83
CA PHE A 100 -8.11 -14.59 -13.74
C PHE A 100 -8.22 -16.02 -14.28
N LEU A 101 -7.12 -16.77 -14.18
CA LEU A 101 -7.06 -18.19 -14.57
C LEU A 101 -6.89 -19.03 -13.32
N SER A 102 -7.86 -19.89 -13.05
CA SER A 102 -7.85 -20.84 -11.94
C SER A 102 -7.57 -22.25 -12.43
N ASN A 103 -6.68 -22.96 -11.74
CA ASN A 103 -6.53 -24.40 -11.90
C ASN A 103 -7.11 -25.10 -10.66
N ILE A 104 -8.34 -25.59 -10.79
CA ILE A 104 -9.08 -26.21 -9.69
C ILE A 104 -8.32 -27.41 -9.12
N ASN A 105 -7.69 -28.23 -9.97
CA ASN A 105 -6.96 -29.43 -9.55
C ASN A 105 -5.71 -29.10 -8.74
N LYS A 106 -5.05 -27.97 -9.03
CA LYS A 106 -3.83 -27.54 -8.34
C LYS A 106 -4.09 -26.52 -7.23
N LYS A 107 -5.34 -26.07 -7.04
CA LYS A 107 -5.70 -24.98 -6.11
C LYS A 107 -4.82 -23.73 -6.29
N THR A 108 -4.41 -23.46 -7.52
CA THR A 108 -3.59 -22.29 -7.87
C THR A 108 -4.37 -21.36 -8.77
N PHE A 109 -4.06 -20.10 -8.67
CA PHE A 109 -4.62 -19.08 -9.56
C PHE A 109 -3.50 -18.21 -10.09
N THR A 110 -3.72 -17.68 -11.29
CA THR A 110 -2.83 -16.72 -11.95
C THR A 110 -3.67 -15.52 -12.33
N LEU A 111 -3.19 -14.34 -12.03
CA LEU A 111 -3.82 -13.09 -12.43
C LEU A 111 -2.94 -12.40 -13.44
N THR A 112 -3.47 -12.16 -14.64
CA THR A 112 -2.77 -11.45 -15.71
C THR A 112 -3.50 -10.16 -16.06
N TYR A 113 -2.80 -9.04 -15.95
CA TYR A 113 -3.25 -7.73 -16.40
C TYR A 113 -2.80 -7.49 -17.84
N TRP A 114 -3.73 -7.13 -18.71
CA TRP A 114 -3.40 -6.64 -20.04
C TRP A 114 -3.21 -5.13 -19.99
N MET A 115 -1.94 -4.72 -19.95
CA MET A 115 -1.57 -3.33 -19.66
C MET A 115 -1.97 -2.36 -20.76
N ASN A 116 -2.05 -2.82 -22.03
CA ASN A 116 -2.48 -1.99 -23.16
C ASN A 116 -3.88 -1.42 -22.95
N VAL A 117 -4.81 -2.25 -22.47
CA VAL A 117 -6.19 -1.83 -22.16
C VAL A 117 -6.26 -1.10 -20.82
N LEU A 118 -5.57 -1.63 -19.81
CA LEU A 118 -5.60 -1.08 -18.46
C LEU A 118 -5.05 0.36 -18.39
N GLN A 119 -4.01 0.66 -19.19
CA GLN A 119 -3.34 1.96 -19.18
C GLN A 119 -3.48 2.75 -20.48
N ASN A 120 -4.30 2.24 -21.42
CA ASN A 120 -4.49 2.85 -22.73
C ASN A 120 -3.14 3.15 -23.44
N LEU A 121 -2.29 2.12 -23.56
CA LEU A 121 -0.95 2.28 -24.11
C LEU A 121 -1.03 2.48 -25.62
N PRO A 122 -0.36 3.49 -26.21
CA PRO A 122 -0.37 3.79 -27.64
C PRO A 122 0.60 2.87 -28.42
N THR A 123 0.35 1.53 -28.39
CA THR A 123 1.20 0.54 -29.05
C THR A 123 0.42 -0.73 -29.39
N ASP A 124 0.76 -1.35 -30.52
CA ASP A 124 0.19 -2.65 -30.95
C ASP A 124 0.87 -3.84 -30.25
N LYS A 125 2.04 -3.63 -29.67
CA LYS A 125 2.74 -4.67 -28.91
C LYS A 125 2.04 -4.87 -27.56
N ASN A 126 1.65 -6.13 -27.27
CA ASN A 126 1.00 -6.47 -26.04
C ASN A 126 1.99 -6.54 -24.87
N TYR A 127 1.62 -5.88 -23.77
CA TYR A 127 2.32 -5.93 -22.49
C TYR A 127 1.40 -6.49 -21.41
N PHE A 128 1.94 -7.43 -20.64
CA PHE A 128 1.22 -8.09 -19.56
C PHE A 128 1.98 -7.97 -18.25
N VAL A 129 1.23 -7.87 -17.16
CA VAL A 129 1.76 -8.10 -15.81
C VAL A 129 1.06 -9.30 -15.24
N THR A 130 1.81 -10.37 -14.96
CA THR A 130 1.25 -11.60 -14.39
C THR A 130 1.76 -11.82 -12.98
N ILE A 131 0.82 -12.03 -12.06
CA ILE A 131 1.08 -12.30 -10.65
C ILE A 131 1.03 -13.80 -10.40
N ASN A 132 2.05 -14.33 -9.76
CA ASN A 132 2.19 -15.74 -9.36
C ASN A 132 1.83 -16.71 -10.50
N PRO A 133 2.48 -16.63 -11.66
CA PRO A 133 2.16 -17.50 -12.79
C PRO A 133 2.48 -18.96 -12.47
N ASN A 134 1.61 -19.87 -12.89
CA ASN A 134 1.84 -21.32 -12.81
C ASN A 134 3.02 -21.81 -13.68
N LYS A 135 3.36 -21.03 -14.70
CA LYS A 135 4.48 -21.24 -15.59
C LYS A 135 5.19 -19.90 -15.80
N LYS A 136 6.51 -19.90 -15.66
CA LYS A 136 7.31 -18.71 -15.93
C LYS A 136 7.04 -18.19 -17.36
N PRO A 137 6.67 -16.92 -17.54
CA PRO A 137 6.46 -16.35 -18.87
C PRO A 137 7.74 -16.35 -19.69
N SER A 138 7.61 -16.40 -21.00
CA SER A 138 8.67 -16.04 -21.93
C SER A 138 8.69 -14.52 -22.16
N LYS A 139 9.70 -14.01 -22.88
CA LYS A 139 9.80 -12.57 -23.24
C LYS A 139 9.62 -11.64 -22.02
N ILE A 140 10.27 -12.01 -20.91
CA ILE A 140 10.27 -11.20 -19.68
C ILE A 140 11.03 -9.90 -19.94
N ILE A 141 10.43 -8.79 -19.51
CA ILE A 141 11.03 -7.46 -19.52
C ILE A 141 11.58 -7.13 -18.16
N ASP A 142 10.79 -7.44 -17.09
CA ASP A 142 11.15 -7.15 -15.71
C ASP A 142 10.41 -8.10 -14.75
N GLN A 143 10.91 -8.24 -13.53
CA GLN A 143 10.26 -8.99 -12.48
C GLN A 143 10.50 -8.33 -11.13
N THR A 144 9.51 -8.41 -10.26
CA THR A 144 9.61 -7.86 -8.91
C THR A 144 8.71 -8.63 -7.96
N VAL A 145 8.95 -8.49 -6.67
CA VAL A 145 8.11 -9.05 -5.62
C VAL A 145 7.30 -7.92 -4.99
N PHE A 146 5.98 -8.07 -4.95
CA PHE A 146 5.08 -7.17 -4.27
C PHE A 146 4.52 -7.81 -3.00
N GLU A 147 4.48 -7.04 -1.94
CA GLU A 147 3.78 -7.41 -0.72
C GLU A 147 2.36 -6.84 -0.76
N HIS A 148 1.36 -7.73 -0.72
CA HIS A 148 -0.05 -7.35 -0.73
C HIS A 148 -0.71 -7.66 0.62
N PRO A 149 -1.56 -6.76 1.15
CA PRO A 149 -2.28 -7.01 2.39
C PRO A 149 -3.25 -8.18 2.24
N ILE A 150 -3.29 -9.04 3.26
CA ILE A 150 -4.24 -10.16 3.35
C ILE A 150 -5.46 -9.71 4.14
N TYR A 151 -6.61 -9.71 3.50
CA TYR A 151 -7.89 -9.36 4.13
C TYR A 151 -8.50 -10.59 4.78
N SER A 152 -8.47 -10.62 6.11
CA SER A 152 -9.11 -11.60 6.98
C SER A 152 -10.16 -10.92 7.85
N ILE A 153 -11.04 -11.68 8.48
CA ILE A 153 -11.98 -11.14 9.47
C ILE A 153 -11.22 -10.34 10.54
N LYS A 154 -10.08 -10.86 11.03
CA LYS A 154 -9.25 -10.19 12.04
C LYS A 154 -8.68 -8.86 11.53
N SER A 155 -8.20 -8.79 10.27
CA SER A 155 -7.68 -7.54 9.74
C SER A 155 -8.78 -6.50 9.50
N ILE A 156 -9.98 -6.92 9.09
CA ILE A 156 -11.14 -6.02 8.93
C ILE A 156 -11.59 -5.47 10.29
N GLU A 157 -11.62 -6.29 11.32
CA GLU A 157 -11.88 -5.81 12.70
C GLU A 157 -10.76 -4.87 13.19
N ALA A 158 -9.51 -5.17 12.84
CA ALA A 158 -8.37 -4.35 13.21
C ALA A 158 -8.42 -2.96 12.56
N GLN A 159 -8.96 -2.82 11.33
CA GLN A 159 -9.16 -1.52 10.68
C GLN A 159 -9.98 -0.58 11.58
N LYS A 160 -11.12 -1.05 12.11
CA LYS A 160 -11.98 -0.25 13.01
C LYS A 160 -11.28 0.06 14.33
N LYS A 161 -10.58 -0.93 14.91
CA LYS A 161 -9.85 -0.76 16.16
C LYS A 161 -8.67 0.21 16.02
N LEU A 162 -7.99 0.22 14.88
CA LEU A 162 -6.88 1.14 14.62
C LEU A 162 -7.35 2.60 14.58
N MET A 163 -8.59 2.84 14.14
CA MET A 163 -9.17 4.18 14.15
C MET A 163 -9.35 4.74 15.60
N SER A 164 -9.53 3.86 16.59
CA SER A 164 -9.72 4.29 18.00
C SER A 164 -8.42 4.65 18.73
N ILE A 165 -7.26 4.35 18.16
CA ILE A 165 -5.95 4.68 18.75
C ILE A 165 -5.19 5.76 17.95
N GLN A 166 -5.88 6.42 17.00
CA GLN A 166 -5.30 7.54 16.28
C GLN A 166 -4.98 8.70 17.21
N GLY A 167 -3.74 9.15 17.22
CA GLY A 167 -3.26 10.21 18.08
C GLY A 167 -2.65 9.74 19.40
N ASP A 168 -2.81 8.47 19.78
CA ASP A 168 -2.14 7.91 20.95
C ASP A 168 -0.61 8.05 20.79
N ASN A 169 0.06 8.56 21.83
CA ASN A 169 1.49 8.87 21.80
C ASN A 169 1.91 9.75 20.60
N ASN A 170 1.06 10.70 20.21
CA ASN A 170 1.26 11.58 19.03
C ASN A 170 1.50 10.82 17.72
N THR A 171 0.95 9.61 17.59
CA THR A 171 1.16 8.72 16.45
C THR A 171 -0.14 8.46 15.71
N TYR A 172 -0.07 8.56 14.40
CA TYR A 172 -1.19 8.37 13.48
C TYR A 172 -0.84 7.32 12.42
N TYR A 173 -1.86 6.65 11.87
CA TYR A 173 -1.73 5.54 10.95
C TYR A 173 -2.63 5.76 9.74
N CYS A 174 -2.05 5.79 8.54
CA CYS A 174 -2.79 5.84 7.29
C CYS A 174 -2.20 4.86 6.27
N GLY A 175 -3.01 4.46 5.32
CA GLY A 175 -2.59 3.55 4.26
C GLY A 175 -3.77 2.81 3.65
N SER A 176 -3.54 2.18 2.51
CA SER A 176 -4.57 1.43 1.79
C SER A 176 -5.08 0.21 2.56
N TYR A 177 -4.33 -0.30 3.53
CA TYR A 177 -4.73 -1.40 4.42
C TYR A 177 -5.90 -1.06 5.36
N LEU A 178 -6.26 0.23 5.47
CA LEU A 178 -7.46 0.69 6.20
C LEU A 178 -8.76 0.61 5.37
N GLY A 179 -8.68 0.15 4.13
CA GLY A 179 -9.80 -0.15 3.24
C GLY A 179 -9.59 -1.48 2.55
N TYR A 180 -9.71 -1.50 1.24
CA TYR A 180 -9.58 -2.70 0.39
C TYR A 180 -8.25 -2.77 -0.38
N GLY A 181 -7.27 -1.91 -0.06
CA GLY A 181 -5.94 -1.92 -0.67
C GLY A 181 -5.80 -1.03 -1.90
N PHE A 182 -6.76 -0.18 -2.20
CA PHE A 182 -6.72 0.73 -3.34
C PHE A 182 -6.09 2.08 -2.97
N HIS A 183 -5.64 2.83 -3.99
CA HIS A 183 -5.12 4.20 -3.82
C HIS A 183 -6.14 5.10 -3.12
N GLU A 184 -7.42 4.94 -3.43
CA GLU A 184 -8.51 5.71 -2.82
C GLU A 184 -8.58 5.46 -1.31
N ASP A 185 -8.39 4.22 -0.85
CA ASP A 185 -8.40 3.89 0.58
C ASP A 185 -7.23 4.58 1.30
N GLY A 186 -6.06 4.64 0.66
CA GLY A 186 -4.90 5.38 1.16
C GLY A 186 -5.18 6.88 1.29
N ILE A 187 -5.80 7.49 0.26
CA ILE A 187 -6.16 8.92 0.28
C ILE A 187 -7.22 9.19 1.35
N GLN A 188 -8.28 8.37 1.43
CA GLN A 188 -9.34 8.54 2.44
C GLN A 188 -8.79 8.48 3.86
N SER A 189 -7.92 7.52 4.15
CA SER A 189 -7.28 7.42 5.46
C SER A 189 -6.41 8.64 5.77
N SER A 190 -5.67 9.15 4.80
CA SER A 190 -4.85 10.36 4.95
C SER A 190 -5.70 11.61 5.18
N VAL A 191 -6.83 11.74 4.47
CA VAL A 191 -7.80 12.83 4.67
C VAL A 191 -8.41 12.78 6.07
N TYR A 192 -8.66 11.57 6.60
CA TYR A 192 -9.13 11.41 7.98
C TYR A 192 -8.09 11.94 8.97
N ILE A 193 -6.82 11.55 8.84
CA ILE A 193 -5.73 12.05 9.69
C ILE A 193 -5.57 13.56 9.57
N SER A 194 -5.65 14.12 8.35
CA SER A 194 -5.60 15.58 8.15
C SER A 194 -6.65 16.31 8.99
N LYS A 195 -7.87 15.76 9.09
CA LYS A 195 -8.92 16.35 9.91
C LYS A 195 -8.60 16.27 11.39
N LEU A 196 -8.09 15.13 11.89
CA LEU A 196 -7.68 15.00 13.29
C LEU A 196 -6.57 15.99 13.65
N LEU A 197 -5.73 16.35 12.68
CA LEU A 197 -4.66 17.33 12.81
C LEU A 197 -5.12 18.77 12.48
N ASN A 198 -6.43 19.02 12.37
CA ASN A 198 -7.01 20.32 12.03
C ASN A 198 -6.47 20.93 10.71
N SER A 199 -6.10 20.07 9.76
CA SER A 199 -5.64 20.47 8.45
C SER A 199 -6.73 20.33 7.39
N ASN A 200 -6.74 21.23 6.41
CA ASN A 200 -7.66 21.19 5.29
C ASN A 200 -7.05 20.45 4.08
N VAL A 201 -7.86 19.68 3.37
CA VAL A 201 -7.44 19.11 2.10
C VAL A 201 -7.49 20.18 1.00
N PRO A 202 -6.55 20.21 0.03
CA PRO A 202 -6.45 21.26 -0.97
C PRO A 202 -7.45 21.13 -2.14
N TRP A 203 -8.46 20.26 -2.03
CA TRP A 203 -9.49 20.05 -3.04
C TRP A 203 -10.89 20.09 -2.43
N LYS A 204 -11.89 20.40 -3.28
CA LYS A 204 -13.31 20.33 -2.89
C LYS A 204 -13.75 18.87 -2.83
N ARG A 205 -14.44 18.49 -1.75
CA ARG A 205 -15.11 17.19 -1.66
C ARG A 205 -16.40 17.20 -2.46
N GLU A 206 -16.64 16.16 -3.23
CA GLU A 206 -17.97 15.90 -3.77
C GLU A 206 -18.94 15.53 -2.65
N LYS A 207 -20.22 15.98 -2.75
CA LYS A 207 -21.24 15.72 -1.71
C LYS A 207 -21.52 14.23 -1.49
N ASN A 208 -21.30 13.39 -2.50
CA ASN A 208 -21.58 11.95 -2.49
C ASN A 208 -20.33 11.09 -2.28
N PHE A 209 -19.31 11.63 -1.64
CA PHE A 209 -18.08 10.88 -1.37
C PHE A 209 -18.35 9.72 -0.42
N TYR A 210 -18.22 8.48 -0.91
CA TYR A 210 -18.38 7.26 -0.11
C TYR A 210 -17.23 7.13 0.89
N ASN A 211 -17.54 7.21 2.18
CA ASN A 211 -16.54 7.05 3.24
C ASN A 211 -16.45 5.58 3.64
N ARG A 212 -15.37 4.91 3.27
CA ARG A 212 -15.10 3.49 3.57
C ARG A 212 -14.53 3.26 4.97
N LEU A 213 -14.25 4.33 5.70
CA LEU A 213 -13.66 4.28 7.05
C LEU A 213 -14.70 4.35 8.18
N GLN A 214 -15.99 4.17 7.86
CA GLN A 214 -17.08 4.13 8.83
C GLN A 214 -17.42 2.72 9.26
#